data_d82222a88d16dae42c27bcbec472720c
#
_entry.id   d82222a88d16dae42c27bcbec472720c
#
_cell.length_a   1.000
_cell.length_b   1.000
_cell.length_c   1.000
_cell.angle_alpha   90.00
_cell.angle_beta   90.00
_cell.angle_gamma   90.00
#
_symmetry.space_group_name_H-M   'P 1'
#
loop_
_entity.id
_entity.type
_entity.pdbx_description
1 polymer ?
#
loop_
_entity_poly.entity_id
_entity_poly.type
_entity_poly.pdbx_seq_one_letter_code
_entity_poly.pdbx_strand_id
1 'polypeptide(L)'
;MAIARHARPPELESMSLEDIMQTHVGRFGEKPADWAAFEDAKIEGYRRAQHRFIGAGGSGKHNDPDVIPARGFTLSIMFLPPGQGNAAHTHEVEEVFFVLRGHLTVFVEDESGRRVARTLGQWECISCPPGVIHGYQNESLEPVYFQVMLGRAKPETMGYADDALYQKRDAHLKS
;
A
#
# COMPACT_ATOMS: atom_id res chain seq x y z
N MET A 1 11.91 39.70 -13.48
CA MET A 1 10.75 39.13 -12.77
C MET A 1 11.24 38.06 -11.82
N ALA A 2 10.94 38.13 -10.52
CA ALA A 2 11.25 37.06 -9.59
C ALA A 2 10.28 35.88 -9.88
N ILE A 3 10.83 34.67 -10.08
CA ILE A 3 10.03 33.48 -10.26
C ILE A 3 9.37 33.17 -8.92
N ALA A 4 8.03 33.11 -8.91
CA ALA A 4 7.28 32.67 -7.74
C ALA A 4 7.67 31.20 -7.44
N ARG A 5 8.11 30.92 -6.20
CA ARG A 5 8.49 29.58 -5.74
C ARG A 5 7.61 29.20 -4.55
N HIS A 6 7.23 27.93 -4.49
CA HIS A 6 6.63 27.41 -3.28
C HIS A 6 7.68 27.36 -2.15
N ALA A 7 7.29 27.80 -0.95
CA ALA A 7 8.16 27.73 0.21
C ALA A 7 8.46 26.26 0.59
N ARG A 8 9.66 26.02 1.12
CA ARG A 8 9.94 24.71 1.73
C ARG A 8 9.10 24.56 2.99
N PRO A 9 8.67 23.33 3.31
CA PRO A 9 8.11 23.05 4.64
C PRO A 9 9.11 23.39 5.73
N PRO A 10 8.69 23.92 6.90
CA PRO A 10 9.58 24.40 7.95
C PRO A 10 10.64 23.38 8.39
N GLU A 11 10.28 22.10 8.44
CA GLU A 11 11.18 21.00 8.81
C GLU A 11 12.30 20.73 7.79
N LEU A 12 12.19 21.27 6.57
CA LEU A 12 13.22 21.15 5.53
C LEU A 12 14.02 22.44 5.32
N GLU A 13 13.66 23.55 5.99
CA GLU A 13 14.32 24.85 5.77
C GLU A 13 15.82 24.80 6.11
N SER A 14 16.18 24.09 7.19
CA SER A 14 17.55 23.96 7.67
C SER A 14 18.33 22.78 7.09
N MET A 15 17.66 21.89 6.30
CA MET A 15 18.33 20.73 5.72
C MET A 15 19.20 21.11 4.51
N SER A 16 20.39 20.52 4.43
CA SER A 16 21.24 20.60 3.24
C SER A 16 20.58 19.86 2.06
N LEU A 17 21.05 20.13 0.84
CA LEU A 17 20.57 19.41 -0.34
C LEU A 17 20.96 17.92 -0.28
N GLU A 18 22.15 17.64 0.25
CA GLU A 18 22.67 16.29 0.45
C GLU A 18 21.81 15.51 1.43
N ASP A 19 21.41 16.12 2.56
CA ASP A 19 20.53 15.49 3.56
C ASP A 19 19.12 15.25 2.98
N ILE A 20 18.60 16.20 2.18
CA ILE A 20 17.30 16.00 1.49
C ILE A 20 17.39 14.80 0.54
N MET A 21 18.46 14.70 -0.26
CA MET A 21 18.64 13.56 -1.17
C MET A 21 18.81 12.25 -0.41
N GLN A 22 19.58 12.23 0.66
CA GLN A 22 19.77 11.04 1.49
C GLN A 22 18.46 10.56 2.13
N THR A 23 17.64 11.49 2.64
CA THR A 23 16.39 11.16 3.36
C THR A 23 15.26 10.82 2.40
N HIS A 24 15.23 11.38 1.19
CA HIS A 24 14.06 11.28 0.29
C HIS A 24 14.31 10.40 -0.94
N VAL A 25 15.42 9.69 -1.02
CA VAL A 25 15.65 8.67 -2.05
C VAL A 25 15.47 7.27 -1.42
N GLY A 26 14.54 6.49 -1.94
CA GLY A 26 14.34 5.09 -1.56
C GLY A 26 14.77 4.15 -2.68
N ARG A 27 15.49 3.06 -2.33
CA ARG A 27 15.91 2.03 -3.28
C ARG A 27 15.27 0.71 -2.91
N PHE A 28 14.71 -0.02 -3.88
CA PHE A 28 14.03 -1.29 -3.63
C PHE A 28 14.90 -2.30 -2.86
N GLY A 29 16.17 -2.41 -3.21
CA GLY A 29 17.11 -3.33 -2.54
C GLY A 29 17.41 -3.00 -1.08
N GLU A 30 17.05 -1.80 -0.62
CA GLU A 30 17.21 -1.32 0.76
C GLU A 30 15.91 -1.42 1.56
N LYS A 31 14.80 -1.84 0.93
CA LYS A 31 13.48 -1.96 1.57
C LYS A 31 13.18 -3.43 1.88
N PRO A 32 13.23 -3.86 3.15
CA PRO A 32 12.97 -5.24 3.52
C PRO A 32 11.57 -5.69 3.11
N ALA A 33 11.44 -6.98 2.78
CA ALA A 33 10.16 -7.60 2.53
C ALA A 33 9.45 -7.88 3.86
N ASP A 34 8.41 -7.12 4.17
CA ASP A 34 7.60 -7.34 5.37
C ASP A 34 6.42 -8.28 5.05
N TRP A 35 6.59 -9.57 5.37
CA TRP A 35 5.59 -10.62 5.22
C TRP A 35 4.53 -10.62 6.32
N ALA A 36 4.73 -9.83 7.36
CA ALA A 36 3.83 -9.65 8.51
C ALA A 36 3.23 -8.23 8.55
N ALA A 37 3.14 -7.59 7.39
CA ALA A 37 2.63 -6.22 7.28
C ALA A 37 1.12 -6.12 7.60
N PHE A 38 0.37 -7.22 7.45
CA PHE A 38 -1.09 -7.21 7.54
C PHE A 38 -1.59 -8.44 8.29
N GLU A 39 -2.69 -8.30 9.02
CA GLU A 39 -3.27 -9.40 9.79
C GLU A 39 -3.76 -10.55 8.91
N ASP A 40 -4.39 -10.23 7.77
CA ASP A 40 -4.87 -11.23 6.82
C ASP A 40 -3.75 -12.02 6.12
N ALA A 41 -2.50 -11.52 6.10
CA ALA A 41 -1.37 -12.25 5.54
C ALA A 41 -1.04 -13.58 6.28
N LYS A 42 -1.63 -13.79 7.46
CA LYS A 42 -1.57 -15.05 8.21
C LYS A 42 -2.55 -16.12 7.71
N ILE A 43 -3.49 -15.74 6.87
CA ILE A 43 -4.51 -16.63 6.29
C ILE A 43 -3.92 -17.28 5.03
N GLU A 44 -4.17 -18.58 4.85
CA GLU A 44 -3.80 -19.30 3.64
C GLU A 44 -4.42 -18.65 2.40
N GLY A 45 -3.62 -18.44 1.34
CA GLY A 45 -4.05 -17.75 0.13
C GLY A 45 -3.89 -16.22 0.16
N TYR A 46 -3.46 -15.63 1.30
CA TYR A 46 -3.28 -14.17 1.41
C TYR A 46 -1.84 -13.74 1.73
N ARG A 47 -0.89 -14.65 1.55
CA ARG A 47 0.53 -14.38 1.83
C ARG A 47 1.13 -13.43 0.79
N ARG A 48 1.60 -12.28 1.25
CA ARG A 48 2.23 -11.23 0.43
C ARG A 48 3.24 -10.44 1.23
N ALA A 49 4.18 -9.81 0.56
CA ALA A 49 5.15 -8.94 1.21
C ALA A 49 4.95 -7.47 0.83
N GLN A 50 5.10 -6.58 1.82
CA GLN A 50 5.12 -5.14 1.62
C GLN A 50 6.55 -4.61 1.70
N HIS A 51 6.97 -3.83 0.72
CA HIS A 51 8.18 -3.02 0.75
C HIS A 51 7.76 -1.55 0.89
N ARG A 52 7.97 -0.96 2.07
CA ARG A 52 7.54 0.42 2.37
C ARG A 52 8.57 1.43 1.87
N PHE A 53 8.12 2.41 1.08
CA PHE A 53 8.97 3.50 0.56
C PHE A 53 8.64 4.82 1.23
N ILE A 54 7.38 5.24 1.23
CA ILE A 54 6.91 6.49 1.82
C ILE A 54 5.79 6.15 2.82
N GLY A 55 6.03 6.38 4.10
CA GLY A 55 5.10 6.06 5.16
C GLY A 55 4.79 4.57 5.29
N ALA A 56 3.79 4.24 6.09
CA ALA A 56 3.46 2.87 6.46
C ALA A 56 2.50 2.15 5.49
N GLY A 57 1.79 2.90 4.63
CA GLY A 57 0.66 2.35 3.90
C GLY A 57 -0.45 1.86 4.85
N GLY A 58 -1.28 0.94 4.39
CA GLY A 58 -2.36 0.33 5.17
C GLY A 58 -1.91 -0.63 6.28
N SER A 59 -0.59 -0.80 6.47
CA SER A 59 -0.08 -1.65 7.56
C SER A 59 -0.19 -1.03 8.94
N GLY A 60 -0.36 0.30 9.05
CA GLY A 60 -0.39 1.00 10.34
C GLY A 60 0.97 1.09 11.07
N LYS A 61 2.06 0.56 10.52
CA LYS A 61 3.41 0.60 11.12
C LYS A 61 4.07 1.97 10.97
N HIS A 62 3.44 3.00 11.56
CA HIS A 62 3.81 4.42 11.38
C HIS A 62 5.17 4.83 11.96
N ASN A 63 5.79 4.00 12.79
CA ASN A 63 7.04 4.30 13.47
C ASN A 63 8.25 3.61 12.80
N ASP A 64 8.15 3.21 11.54
CA ASP A 64 9.26 2.62 10.79
C ASP A 64 10.28 3.74 10.43
N PRO A 65 11.52 3.69 10.97
CA PRO A 65 12.53 4.71 10.71
C PRO A 65 13.14 4.63 9.31
N ASP A 66 12.95 3.50 8.61
CA ASP A 66 13.59 3.22 7.33
C ASP A 66 12.75 3.67 6.12
N VAL A 67 11.62 4.35 6.37
CA VAL A 67 10.77 4.89 5.31
C VAL A 67 10.95 6.40 5.15
N ILE A 68 10.74 6.88 3.94
CA ILE A 68 10.65 8.33 3.68
C ILE A 68 9.40 8.85 4.41
N PRO A 69 9.50 9.96 5.17
CA PRO A 69 8.35 10.53 5.86
C PRO A 69 7.23 10.91 4.88
N ALA A 70 6.04 10.37 5.11
CA ALA A 70 4.87 10.69 4.31
C ALA A 70 4.33 12.10 4.66
N ARG A 71 3.91 12.86 3.64
CA ARG A 71 3.30 14.20 3.80
C ARG A 71 1.82 14.23 3.40
N GLY A 72 1.48 13.67 2.26
CA GLY A 72 0.11 13.69 1.72
C GLY A 72 -0.36 12.34 1.20
N PHE A 73 0.54 11.38 1.04
CA PHE A 73 0.24 10.02 0.58
C PHE A 73 1.27 9.05 1.12
N THR A 74 0.98 7.76 1.03
CA THR A 74 1.95 6.69 1.27
C THR A 74 2.25 5.94 -0.03
N LEU A 75 3.41 5.29 -0.11
CA LEU A 75 3.81 4.49 -1.25
C LEU A 75 4.53 3.22 -0.80
N SER A 76 4.03 2.08 -1.25
CA SER A 76 4.64 0.77 -1.05
C SER A 76 4.71 0.02 -2.37
N ILE A 77 5.63 -0.94 -2.46
CA ILE A 77 5.62 -1.98 -3.49
C ILE A 77 5.18 -3.28 -2.83
N MET A 78 4.18 -3.92 -3.41
CA MET A 78 3.72 -5.24 -2.99
C MET A 78 4.36 -6.31 -3.87
N PHE A 79 4.84 -7.37 -3.24
CA PHE A 79 5.21 -8.63 -3.88
C PHE A 79 4.13 -9.67 -3.58
N LEU A 80 3.51 -10.20 -4.64
CA LEU A 80 2.40 -11.15 -4.54
C LEU A 80 2.74 -12.43 -5.31
N PRO A 81 3.00 -13.55 -4.60
CA PRO A 81 3.24 -14.84 -5.24
C PRO A 81 2.02 -15.36 -6.01
N PRO A 82 2.20 -16.33 -6.93
CA PRO A 82 1.09 -17.04 -7.58
C PRO A 82 0.07 -17.62 -6.58
N GLY A 83 -1.22 -17.53 -6.91
CA GLY A 83 -2.30 -18.05 -6.10
C GLY A 83 -2.59 -17.30 -4.79
N GLN A 84 -1.89 -16.18 -4.55
CA GLN A 84 -2.09 -15.36 -3.35
C GLN A 84 -2.90 -14.11 -3.67
N GLY A 85 -3.52 -13.54 -2.64
CA GLY A 85 -4.32 -12.32 -2.73
C GLY A 85 -4.35 -11.57 -1.41
N ASN A 86 -5.48 -10.93 -1.16
CA ASN A 86 -5.80 -10.32 0.13
C ASN A 86 -7.30 -10.46 0.45
N ALA A 87 -7.65 -10.25 1.71
CA ALA A 87 -9.05 -10.16 2.12
C ALA A 87 -9.70 -8.89 1.56
N ALA A 88 -10.98 -8.98 1.20
CA ALA A 88 -11.78 -7.82 0.83
C ALA A 88 -11.78 -6.78 1.97
N HIS A 89 -11.55 -5.52 1.64
CA HIS A 89 -11.38 -4.45 2.63
C HIS A 89 -11.74 -3.08 2.06
N THR A 90 -11.80 -2.10 2.95
CA THR A 90 -12.00 -0.68 2.63
C THR A 90 -10.88 0.16 3.23
N HIS A 91 -10.73 1.37 2.72
CA HIS A 91 -9.97 2.44 3.34
C HIS A 91 -10.82 3.71 3.47
N GLU A 92 -10.48 4.57 4.43
CA GLU A 92 -11.09 5.89 4.61
C GLU A 92 -10.60 6.92 3.58
N VAL A 93 -9.62 6.52 2.75
CA VAL A 93 -9.01 7.32 1.69
C VAL A 93 -8.99 6.53 0.38
N GLU A 94 -8.71 7.22 -0.71
CA GLU A 94 -8.48 6.58 -2.00
C GLU A 94 -7.22 5.68 -1.95
N GLU A 95 -7.34 4.46 -2.50
CA GLU A 95 -6.22 3.54 -2.70
C GLU A 95 -6.02 3.26 -4.19
N VAL A 96 -4.76 3.25 -4.63
CA VAL A 96 -4.40 2.96 -6.02
C VAL A 96 -3.50 1.73 -6.07
N PHE A 97 -3.84 0.79 -6.95
CA PHE A 97 -2.95 -0.30 -7.37
C PHE A 97 -2.47 -0.04 -8.78
N PHE A 98 -1.16 0.05 -8.96
CA PHE A 98 -0.52 0.25 -10.27
C PHE A 98 0.44 -0.90 -10.55
N VAL A 99 0.18 -1.70 -11.59
CA VAL A 99 0.95 -2.91 -11.90
C VAL A 99 2.30 -2.53 -12.52
N LEU A 100 3.37 -2.99 -11.89
CA LEU A 100 4.75 -2.78 -12.36
C LEU A 100 5.26 -3.99 -13.17
N ARG A 101 4.84 -5.21 -12.78
CA ARG A 101 5.23 -6.45 -13.45
C ARG A 101 4.21 -7.55 -13.17
N GLY A 102 3.91 -8.36 -14.16
CA GLY A 102 2.98 -9.48 -14.07
C GLY A 102 1.54 -9.06 -14.35
N HIS A 103 0.58 -9.84 -13.85
CA HIS A 103 -0.86 -9.63 -14.04
C HIS A 103 -1.56 -9.71 -12.70
N LEU A 104 -2.35 -8.71 -12.38
CA LEU A 104 -3.09 -8.60 -11.12
C LEU A 104 -4.60 -8.62 -11.40
N THR A 105 -5.31 -9.60 -10.89
CA THR A 105 -6.77 -9.57 -10.87
C THR A 105 -7.21 -8.69 -9.69
N VAL A 106 -7.87 -7.58 -10.01
CA VAL A 106 -8.45 -6.66 -9.02
C VAL A 106 -9.96 -6.81 -9.02
N PHE A 107 -10.60 -6.58 -7.87
CA PHE A 107 -12.05 -6.64 -7.76
C PHE A 107 -12.60 -5.53 -6.88
N VAL A 108 -13.85 -5.17 -7.14
CA VAL A 108 -14.72 -4.43 -6.22
C VAL A 108 -15.88 -5.31 -5.81
N GLU A 109 -16.38 -5.11 -4.60
CA GLU A 109 -17.42 -5.96 -4.02
C GLU A 109 -18.51 -5.09 -3.38
N ASP A 110 -19.75 -5.51 -3.46
CA ASP A 110 -20.85 -4.86 -2.74
C ASP A 110 -21.18 -5.61 -1.41
N GLU A 111 -22.04 -5.01 -0.59
CA GLU A 111 -22.43 -5.56 0.73
C GLU A 111 -23.12 -6.94 0.66
N SER A 112 -23.58 -7.36 -0.52
CA SER A 112 -24.12 -8.71 -0.75
C SER A 112 -23.06 -9.75 -1.07
N GLY A 113 -21.80 -9.34 -1.22
CA GLY A 113 -20.68 -10.18 -1.63
C GLY A 113 -20.57 -10.39 -3.15
N ARG A 114 -21.34 -9.66 -3.95
CA ARG A 114 -21.23 -9.71 -5.42
C ARG A 114 -19.99 -8.95 -5.87
N ARG A 115 -19.13 -9.63 -6.61
CA ARG A 115 -17.86 -9.08 -7.12
C ARG A 115 -17.91 -8.77 -8.61
N VAL A 116 -17.21 -7.70 -8.98
CA VAL A 116 -16.81 -7.41 -10.36
C VAL A 116 -15.30 -7.33 -10.40
N ALA A 117 -14.67 -8.16 -11.22
CA ALA A 117 -13.23 -8.24 -11.34
C ALA A 117 -12.71 -7.86 -12.72
N ARG A 118 -11.45 -7.44 -12.78
CA ARG A 118 -10.68 -7.17 -14.00
C ARG A 118 -9.24 -7.59 -13.78
N THR A 119 -8.62 -8.17 -14.80
CA THR A 119 -7.18 -8.45 -14.80
C THR A 119 -6.45 -7.26 -15.40
N LEU A 120 -5.51 -6.72 -14.64
CA LEU A 120 -4.62 -5.63 -15.04
C LEU A 120 -3.27 -6.21 -15.42
N GLY A 121 -2.71 -5.72 -16.52
CA GLY A 121 -1.35 -5.99 -16.94
C GLY A 121 -0.39 -4.88 -16.53
N GLN A 122 0.86 -5.00 -16.96
CA GLN A 122 1.90 -4.00 -16.69
C GLN A 122 1.48 -2.61 -17.20
N TRP A 123 1.68 -1.59 -16.37
CA TRP A 123 1.35 -0.18 -16.61
C TRP A 123 -0.15 0.15 -16.59
N GLU A 124 -0.96 -0.75 -16.03
CA GLU A 124 -2.37 -0.51 -15.80
C GLU A 124 -2.66 -0.33 -14.30
N CYS A 125 -3.74 0.37 -13.98
CA CYS A 125 -4.10 0.65 -12.59
C CYS A 125 -5.61 0.59 -12.35
N ILE A 126 -5.94 0.45 -11.07
CA ILE A 126 -7.26 0.76 -10.52
C ILE A 126 -7.10 1.83 -9.44
N SER A 127 -8.05 2.74 -9.36
CA SER A 127 -8.27 3.63 -8.22
C SER A 127 -9.52 3.16 -7.49
N CYS A 128 -9.38 2.86 -6.21
CA CYS A 128 -10.44 2.43 -5.31
C CYS A 128 -10.88 3.63 -4.47
N PRO A 129 -12.08 4.20 -4.70
CA PRO A 129 -12.58 5.32 -3.89
C PRO A 129 -12.75 4.94 -2.42
N PRO A 130 -12.71 5.92 -1.50
CA PRO A 130 -12.96 5.67 -0.08
C PRO A 130 -14.25 4.90 0.16
N GLY A 131 -14.22 3.91 1.05
CA GLY A 131 -15.37 3.11 1.45
C GLY A 131 -15.82 2.04 0.45
N VAL A 132 -15.27 1.99 -0.76
CA VAL A 132 -15.56 0.89 -1.70
C VAL A 132 -14.84 -0.37 -1.23
N ILE A 133 -15.58 -1.48 -1.08
CA ILE A 133 -14.99 -2.78 -0.77
C ILE A 133 -14.22 -3.27 -2.00
N HIS A 134 -12.94 -3.58 -1.82
CA HIS A 134 -12.07 -4.00 -2.92
C HIS A 134 -10.97 -4.96 -2.45
N GLY A 135 -10.24 -5.48 -3.41
CA GLY A 135 -9.09 -6.36 -3.18
C GLY A 135 -8.47 -6.82 -4.48
N TYR A 136 -7.54 -7.76 -4.35
CA TYR A 136 -6.80 -8.31 -5.48
C TYR A 136 -6.43 -9.78 -5.26
N GLN A 137 -6.10 -10.44 -6.38
CA GLN A 137 -5.58 -11.79 -6.41
C GLN A 137 -4.61 -11.98 -7.58
N ASN A 138 -3.58 -12.78 -7.37
CA ASN A 138 -2.69 -13.25 -8.43
C ASN A 138 -3.16 -14.63 -8.92
N GLU A 139 -3.93 -14.63 -9.99
CA GLU A 139 -4.42 -15.85 -10.65
C GLU A 139 -3.45 -16.39 -11.71
N SER A 140 -2.30 -15.72 -11.88
CA SER A 140 -1.27 -16.13 -12.83
C SER A 140 -0.28 -17.13 -12.21
N LEU A 141 0.62 -17.66 -13.04
CA LEU A 141 1.69 -18.58 -12.59
C LEU A 141 3.00 -17.86 -12.25
N GLU A 142 3.03 -16.53 -12.39
CA GLU A 142 4.20 -15.69 -12.11
C GLU A 142 3.94 -14.73 -10.96
N PRO A 143 4.96 -14.33 -10.19
CA PRO A 143 4.78 -13.32 -9.16
C PRO A 143 4.43 -11.95 -9.76
N VAL A 144 3.65 -11.17 -9.04
CA VAL A 144 3.26 -9.81 -9.40
C VAL A 144 3.96 -8.82 -8.50
N TYR A 145 4.46 -7.72 -9.09
CA TYR A 145 4.87 -6.52 -8.37
C TYR A 145 3.95 -5.37 -8.76
N PHE A 146 3.38 -4.72 -7.77
CA PHE A 146 2.53 -3.56 -7.99
C PHE A 146 2.75 -2.51 -6.91
N GLN A 147 2.60 -1.27 -7.31
CA GLN A 147 2.66 -0.11 -6.42
C GLN A 147 1.30 0.07 -5.74
N VAL A 148 1.33 0.36 -4.46
CA VAL A 148 0.16 0.76 -3.66
C VAL A 148 0.36 2.17 -3.14
N MET A 149 -0.62 3.03 -3.36
CA MET A 149 -0.67 4.38 -2.82
C MET A 149 -1.96 4.56 -2.02
N LEU A 150 -1.85 5.20 -0.86
CA LEU A 150 -2.99 5.67 -0.06
C LEU A 150 -2.93 7.18 0.08
N GLY A 151 -4.04 7.86 -0.17
CA GLY A 151 -4.18 9.31 -0.24
C GLY A 151 -4.07 10.05 1.10
N ARG A 152 -3.28 9.54 2.04
CA ARG A 152 -3.06 10.13 3.37
C ARG A 152 -1.67 9.77 3.89
N ALA A 153 -1.06 10.68 4.67
CA ALA A 153 0.27 10.45 5.26
C ALA A 153 0.26 9.34 6.34
N LYS A 154 -0.83 9.22 7.08
CA LYS A 154 -1.04 8.21 8.12
C LYS A 154 -2.45 7.64 7.95
N PRO A 155 -2.67 6.74 6.98
CA PRO A 155 -3.95 6.08 6.81
C PRO A 155 -4.21 5.13 7.98
N GLU A 156 -5.48 4.83 8.23
CA GLU A 156 -5.87 3.76 9.15
C GLU A 156 -5.47 2.39 8.59
N THR A 157 -5.43 1.39 9.46
CA THR A 157 -5.31 -0.01 9.04
C THR A 157 -6.53 -0.44 8.22
N MET A 158 -6.37 -1.45 7.39
CA MET A 158 -7.44 -1.93 6.52
C MET A 158 -8.74 -2.23 7.29
N GLY A 159 -9.85 -1.71 6.78
CA GLY A 159 -11.20 -2.04 7.23
C GLY A 159 -11.69 -3.31 6.54
N TYR A 160 -11.33 -4.49 7.06
CA TYR A 160 -11.74 -5.76 6.45
C TYR A 160 -13.26 -5.90 6.38
N ALA A 161 -13.77 -6.44 5.27
CA ALA A 161 -15.19 -6.72 5.08
C ALA A 161 -15.68 -7.91 5.95
N ASP A 162 -14.78 -8.81 6.35
CA ASP A 162 -15.05 -9.86 7.31
C ASP A 162 -14.99 -9.32 8.75
N ASP A 163 -16.09 -9.44 9.50
CA ASP A 163 -16.21 -8.92 10.86
C ASP A 163 -15.19 -9.51 11.85
N ALA A 164 -14.90 -10.81 11.74
CA ALA A 164 -13.98 -11.47 12.66
C ALA A 164 -12.54 -11.03 12.39
N LEU A 165 -12.19 -10.78 11.14
CA LEU A 165 -10.89 -10.25 10.74
C LEU A 165 -10.79 -8.77 11.09
N TYR A 166 -11.85 -7.99 10.91
CA TYR A 166 -11.91 -6.57 11.29
C TYR A 166 -11.62 -6.38 12.78
N GLN A 167 -12.18 -7.22 13.66
CA GLN A 167 -11.91 -7.16 15.11
C GLN A 167 -10.43 -7.40 15.46
N LYS A 168 -9.67 -8.00 14.57
CA LYS A 168 -8.25 -8.34 14.76
C LYS A 168 -7.31 -7.49 13.90
N ARG A 169 -7.84 -6.49 13.16
CA ARG A 169 -7.08 -5.77 12.14
C ARG A 169 -5.74 -5.18 12.61
N ASP A 170 -5.63 -4.86 13.91
CA ASP A 170 -4.42 -4.28 14.50
C ASP A 170 -3.56 -5.30 15.28
N ALA A 171 -3.90 -6.60 15.25
CA ALA A 171 -3.19 -7.60 16.05
C ALA A 171 -1.74 -7.79 15.60
N HIS A 172 -1.44 -7.61 14.32
CA HIS A 172 -0.08 -7.66 13.76
C HIS A 172 0.82 -6.51 14.25
N LEU A 173 0.26 -5.41 14.79
CA LEU A 173 1.04 -4.30 15.36
C LEU A 173 1.60 -4.61 16.74
N LYS A 174 1.14 -5.69 17.37
CA LYS A 174 1.51 -6.11 18.73
C LYS A 174 2.49 -7.28 18.73
N SER A 175 2.84 -7.81 17.57
CA SER A 175 3.72 -8.98 17.38
C SER A 175 5.17 -8.61 17.15
#